data_46761e7cb24cb4a7a169c3f3d6a93018
#
_entry.id   46761e7cb24cb4a7a169c3f3d6a93018
#
_cell.length_a   1.000
_cell.length_b   1.000
_cell.length_c   1.000
_cell.angle_alpha   90.00
_cell.angle_beta   90.00
_cell.angle_gamma   90.00
#
_symmetry.space_group_name_H-M   'P 1'
#
loop_
_entity.id
_entity.type
_entity.pdbx_description
1 polymer ?
#
loop_
_entity_poly.entity_id
_entity_poly.type
_entity_poly.pdbx_seq_one_letter_code
_entity_poly.pdbx_strand_id
1 'polypeptide(L)'
;MKSLRPFYIPAAIFILGLGLRIAFYRQFAATPFYGHPLLDELHYDKMGRAVASGTIIQDMAFFMGPLYPYLLGVLYALFGHSADIFRIVQMGMGLGSCGLIYIIGRRVFSPKTGLLAAFIYAAYKPVLFHEQTLLMETSFSFFFLLFWWLLLEKRKSGGAYWIAIGAALGAAALFRGNVLFFFPFLAAQIAWTGWAKKRESFQKIALLAAGTLLGIMPATIHNFLAERDFVPITSNDGLNFYIGNNEKASGFFEPPPHAMVNMGVDPRGARFAEEMLGRAPLKSSEISRFWRRRALEWMKRYPFDFLKLLGRKIYFLWGGAELDQIYSTKGMATLMPAMRLPLFNFFILGPFALLGLFLAARNPDEEKILLALGAISYMLSLVPFFITDRYRIPAIPLMCLFGAHAALHLWGAAKGRRWRESTLLAAAMAALFFLLNNRSLLERRQEQEVFHNSLGLIYQEEGRQDDAIKEFKTALSFSPMPQIFSNLGNSYYMKQDFSTALDYYKKAAAMDPQNPAHQYRIGKSCYLLNRWDEALPHFEDFLKREPRQIPEAWKEIAWLYNQAGRRDKAREAMKVYLTLRPNDADAREVLKTHLGGE
;
A
#
# COMPACT_ATOMS: atom_id res chain seq x y z
N MET A 1 -30.20 40.36 4.26
CA MET A 1 -28.82 40.01 3.81
C MET A 1 -27.87 39.52 4.91
N LYS A 2 -28.11 39.69 6.22
CA LYS A 2 -27.25 39.18 7.32
C LYS A 2 -27.34 37.65 7.55
N SER A 3 -28.38 36.96 7.09
CA SER A 3 -28.62 35.52 7.34
C SER A 3 -27.89 34.56 6.38
N LEU A 4 -27.37 35.03 5.23
CA LEU A 4 -26.70 34.18 4.22
C LEU A 4 -25.20 34.08 4.40
N ARG A 5 -24.55 34.98 5.16
CA ARG A 5 -23.07 34.98 5.36
C ARG A 5 -22.48 33.66 5.90
N PRO A 6 -23.16 32.89 6.80
CA PRO A 6 -22.59 31.66 7.33
C PRO A 6 -22.42 30.51 6.30
N PHE A 7 -23.10 30.57 5.15
CA PHE A 7 -23.05 29.50 4.14
C PHE A 7 -22.04 29.73 3.00
N TYR A 8 -21.61 30.98 2.77
CA TYR A 8 -20.72 31.27 1.62
C TYR A 8 -19.33 30.63 1.77
N ILE A 9 -18.74 30.62 2.98
CA ILE A 9 -17.39 30.06 3.18
C ILE A 9 -17.39 28.53 3.03
N PRO A 10 -18.30 27.76 3.69
CA PRO A 10 -18.41 26.32 3.43
C PRO A 10 -18.65 25.98 1.96
N ALA A 11 -19.54 26.73 1.29
CA ALA A 11 -19.81 26.54 -0.15
C ALA A 11 -18.57 26.81 -1.02
N ALA A 12 -17.83 27.88 -0.72
CA ALA A 12 -16.59 28.19 -1.43
C ALA A 12 -15.52 27.08 -1.26
N ILE A 13 -15.36 26.54 -0.04
CA ILE A 13 -14.46 25.41 0.23
C ILE A 13 -14.90 24.18 -0.55
N PHE A 14 -16.20 23.89 -0.59
CA PHE A 14 -16.75 22.75 -1.35
C PHE A 14 -16.51 22.91 -2.85
N ILE A 15 -16.81 24.08 -3.41
CA ILE A 15 -16.61 24.39 -4.84
C ILE A 15 -15.12 24.29 -5.21
N LEU A 16 -14.22 24.85 -4.40
CA LEU A 16 -12.79 24.73 -4.59
C LEU A 16 -12.35 23.26 -4.53
N GLY A 17 -12.79 22.53 -3.50
CA GLY A 17 -12.45 21.10 -3.34
C GLY A 17 -12.93 20.25 -4.51
N LEU A 18 -14.14 20.53 -5.03
CA LEU A 18 -14.68 19.86 -6.22
C LEU A 18 -13.86 20.23 -7.48
N GLY A 19 -13.56 21.51 -7.66
CA GLY A 19 -12.76 21.99 -8.80
C GLY A 19 -11.36 21.37 -8.85
N LEU A 20 -10.68 21.28 -7.69
CA LEU A 20 -9.38 20.60 -7.58
C LEU A 20 -9.49 19.11 -7.94
N ARG A 21 -10.50 18.40 -7.44
CA ARG A 21 -10.74 16.97 -7.75
C ARG A 21 -10.95 16.73 -9.22
N ILE A 22 -11.80 17.55 -9.86
CA ILE A 22 -12.03 17.49 -11.30
C ILE A 22 -10.73 17.75 -12.08
N ALA A 23 -9.92 18.73 -11.66
CA ALA A 23 -8.63 19.01 -12.30
C ALA A 23 -7.65 17.84 -12.18
N PHE A 24 -7.52 17.23 -10.98
CA PHE A 24 -6.68 16.06 -10.76
C PHE A 24 -7.18 14.86 -11.57
N TYR A 25 -8.49 14.59 -11.54
CA TYR A 25 -9.09 13.50 -12.32
C TYR A 25 -8.79 13.63 -13.82
N ARG A 26 -9.07 14.80 -14.41
CA ARG A 26 -8.83 15.04 -15.84
C ARG A 26 -7.36 14.85 -16.23
N GLN A 27 -6.44 15.32 -15.38
CA GLN A 27 -5.02 15.19 -15.67
C GLN A 27 -4.55 13.76 -15.48
N PHE A 28 -5.01 13.05 -14.44
CA PHE A 28 -4.71 11.63 -14.25
C PHE A 28 -5.24 10.78 -15.41
N ALA A 29 -6.46 11.08 -15.88
CA ALA A 29 -7.07 10.39 -17.02
C ALA A 29 -6.29 10.57 -18.34
N ALA A 30 -5.46 11.60 -18.44
CA ALA A 30 -4.58 11.84 -19.59
C ALA A 30 -3.20 11.16 -19.44
N THR A 31 -2.92 10.48 -18.32
CA THR A 31 -1.64 9.79 -18.11
C THR A 31 -1.72 8.33 -18.57
N PRO A 32 -0.58 7.70 -18.94
CA PRO A 32 -0.54 6.27 -19.23
C PRO A 32 -0.99 5.40 -18.05
N PHE A 33 -0.89 5.87 -16.82
CA PHE A 33 -1.27 5.14 -15.61
C PHE A 33 -2.79 4.94 -15.46
N TYR A 34 -3.61 5.70 -16.17
CA TYR A 34 -5.06 5.71 -15.95
C TYR A 34 -5.75 4.37 -16.18
N GLY A 35 -5.36 3.64 -17.24
CA GLY A 35 -5.91 2.34 -17.60
C GLY A 35 -5.13 1.15 -17.03
N HIS A 36 -4.02 1.38 -16.36
CA HIS A 36 -3.06 0.36 -15.95
C HIS A 36 -2.89 0.35 -14.43
N PRO A 37 -3.75 -0.38 -13.69
CA PRO A 37 -3.63 -0.50 -12.25
C PRO A 37 -2.32 -1.20 -11.87
N LEU A 38 -1.58 -0.63 -10.91
CA LEU A 38 -0.27 -1.12 -10.47
C LEU A 38 -0.36 -1.87 -9.14
N LEU A 39 0.40 -2.96 -8.99
CA LEU A 39 0.63 -3.66 -7.72
C LEU A 39 -0.67 -3.90 -6.92
N ASP A 40 -0.86 -3.17 -5.80
CA ASP A 40 -2.03 -3.32 -4.92
C ASP A 40 -3.35 -3.01 -5.65
N GLU A 41 -3.34 -2.04 -6.58
CA GLU A 41 -4.53 -1.70 -7.37
C GLU A 41 -5.00 -2.86 -8.24
N LEU A 42 -4.04 -3.56 -8.89
CA LEU A 42 -4.33 -4.74 -9.69
C LEU A 42 -4.93 -5.86 -8.84
N HIS A 43 -4.43 -6.04 -7.61
CA HIS A 43 -4.99 -7.01 -6.67
C HIS A 43 -6.43 -6.64 -6.28
N TYR A 44 -6.68 -5.37 -5.93
CA TYR A 44 -8.01 -4.90 -5.57
C TYR A 44 -8.99 -4.99 -6.74
N ASP A 45 -8.55 -4.62 -7.95
CA ASP A 45 -9.39 -4.71 -9.16
C ASP A 45 -9.76 -6.17 -9.48
N LYS A 46 -8.81 -7.10 -9.46
CA LYS A 46 -9.06 -8.54 -9.67
C LYS A 46 -10.05 -9.09 -8.64
N MET A 47 -9.86 -8.77 -7.38
CA MET A 47 -10.74 -9.21 -6.30
C MET A 47 -12.12 -8.57 -6.42
N GLY A 48 -12.21 -7.28 -6.77
CA GLY A 48 -13.47 -6.58 -7.04
C GLY A 48 -14.26 -7.24 -8.18
N ARG A 49 -13.59 -7.62 -9.27
CA ARG A 49 -14.21 -8.36 -10.38
C ARG A 49 -14.72 -9.74 -9.95
N ALA A 50 -13.95 -10.47 -9.15
CA ALA A 50 -14.37 -11.76 -8.61
C ALA A 50 -15.63 -11.62 -7.74
N VAL A 51 -15.68 -10.62 -6.87
CA VAL A 51 -16.87 -10.32 -6.05
C VAL A 51 -18.07 -9.95 -6.94
N ALA A 52 -17.87 -9.11 -7.96
CA ALA A 52 -18.94 -8.73 -8.89
C ALA A 52 -19.50 -9.90 -9.68
N SER A 53 -18.68 -10.93 -9.97
CA SER A 53 -19.13 -12.17 -10.62
C SER A 53 -19.75 -13.19 -9.66
N GLY A 54 -19.93 -12.85 -8.37
CA GLY A 54 -20.55 -13.70 -7.36
C GLY A 54 -19.57 -14.53 -6.53
N THR A 55 -18.26 -14.43 -6.75
CA THR A 55 -17.25 -15.12 -5.93
C THR A 55 -17.01 -14.34 -4.63
N ILE A 56 -17.91 -14.54 -3.65
CA ILE A 56 -17.85 -13.85 -2.36
C ILE A 56 -16.78 -14.46 -1.46
N ILE A 57 -16.64 -15.78 -1.44
CA ILE A 57 -15.59 -16.49 -0.70
C ILE A 57 -14.45 -16.78 -1.67
N GLN A 58 -13.27 -16.24 -1.36
CA GLN A 58 -12.05 -16.50 -2.13
C GLN A 58 -11.42 -17.85 -1.72
N ASP A 59 -10.45 -18.33 -2.50
CA ASP A 59 -9.79 -19.61 -2.25
C ASP A 59 -8.81 -19.59 -1.07
N MET A 60 -8.50 -18.42 -0.53
CA MET A 60 -7.55 -18.24 0.57
C MET A 60 -7.93 -17.08 1.49
N ALA A 61 -7.35 -17.08 2.69
CA ALA A 61 -7.51 -15.98 3.65
C ALA A 61 -7.03 -14.65 3.06
N PHE A 62 -7.73 -13.57 3.42
CA PHE A 62 -7.38 -12.24 2.93
C PHE A 62 -5.92 -11.87 3.21
N PHE A 63 -5.20 -11.56 2.15
CA PHE A 63 -3.85 -11.05 2.24
C PHE A 63 -3.83 -9.56 2.57
N MET A 64 -4.73 -8.77 1.98
CA MET A 64 -4.90 -7.34 2.22
C MET A 64 -6.31 -7.01 2.72
N GLY A 65 -6.54 -5.78 3.20
CA GLY A 65 -7.81 -5.34 3.77
C GLY A 65 -9.00 -5.58 2.83
N PRO A 66 -10.00 -6.39 3.26
CA PRO A 66 -11.06 -6.87 2.37
C PRO A 66 -12.13 -5.83 2.05
N LEU A 67 -12.39 -4.85 2.92
CA LEU A 67 -13.54 -3.96 2.72
C LEU A 67 -13.44 -3.17 1.41
N TYR A 68 -12.24 -2.73 1.04
CA TYR A 68 -12.04 -1.95 -0.18
C TYR A 68 -12.39 -2.73 -1.46
N PRO A 69 -11.85 -3.94 -1.75
CA PRO A 69 -12.24 -4.68 -2.95
C PRO A 69 -13.69 -5.16 -2.93
N TYR A 70 -14.33 -5.34 -1.76
CA TYR A 70 -15.76 -5.62 -1.70
C TYR A 70 -16.60 -4.38 -2.07
N LEU A 71 -16.20 -3.17 -1.68
CA LEU A 71 -16.84 -1.94 -2.15
C LEU A 71 -16.69 -1.78 -3.67
N LEU A 72 -15.50 -2.07 -4.22
CA LEU A 72 -15.28 -2.13 -5.67
C LEU A 72 -16.23 -3.13 -6.32
N GLY A 73 -16.30 -4.35 -5.79
CA GLY A 73 -17.12 -5.41 -6.32
C GLY A 73 -18.61 -5.08 -6.35
N VAL A 74 -19.14 -4.44 -5.30
CA VAL A 74 -20.52 -3.96 -5.26
C VAL A 74 -20.77 -2.92 -6.37
N LEU A 75 -19.85 -1.96 -6.55
CA LEU A 75 -20.01 -0.96 -7.61
C LEU A 75 -19.87 -1.59 -9.00
N TYR A 76 -18.95 -2.53 -9.20
CA TYR A 76 -18.82 -3.27 -10.45
C TYR A 76 -20.06 -4.12 -10.77
N ALA A 77 -20.69 -4.72 -9.76
CA ALA A 77 -21.93 -5.46 -9.95
C ALA A 77 -23.12 -4.56 -10.34
N LEU A 78 -23.19 -3.33 -9.79
CA LEU A 78 -24.28 -2.40 -10.05
C LEU A 78 -24.13 -1.63 -11.37
N PHE A 79 -22.90 -1.26 -11.74
CA PHE A 79 -22.63 -0.32 -12.83
C PHE A 79 -21.73 -0.88 -13.94
N GLY A 80 -21.34 -2.15 -13.85
CA GLY A 80 -20.33 -2.75 -14.71
C GLY A 80 -18.88 -2.43 -14.25
N HIS A 81 -17.90 -3.13 -14.84
CA HIS A 81 -16.48 -2.93 -14.53
C HIS A 81 -16.01 -1.56 -15.03
N SER A 82 -15.97 -0.60 -14.14
CA SER A 82 -15.51 0.76 -14.42
C SER A 82 -14.77 1.35 -13.22
N ALA A 83 -13.47 1.52 -13.37
CA ALA A 83 -12.64 2.21 -12.37
C ALA A 83 -13.08 3.67 -12.16
N ASP A 84 -13.67 4.31 -13.18
CA ASP A 84 -14.08 5.70 -13.11
C ASP A 84 -15.23 5.94 -12.16
N ILE A 85 -16.20 5.05 -12.15
CA ILE A 85 -17.32 5.12 -11.21
C ILE A 85 -16.78 5.10 -9.79
N PHE A 86 -15.80 4.22 -9.53
CA PHE A 86 -15.19 4.15 -8.21
C PHE A 86 -14.37 5.40 -7.87
N ARG A 87 -13.61 5.95 -8.82
CA ARG A 87 -12.89 7.23 -8.65
C ARG A 87 -13.84 8.37 -8.31
N ILE A 88 -14.99 8.45 -8.99
CA ILE A 88 -16.02 9.45 -8.69
C ILE A 88 -16.57 9.26 -7.27
N VAL A 89 -16.82 8.01 -6.84
CA VAL A 89 -17.25 7.71 -5.47
C VAL A 89 -16.17 8.12 -4.47
N GLN A 90 -14.89 7.85 -4.73
CA GLN A 90 -13.78 8.29 -3.87
C GLN A 90 -13.70 9.83 -3.77
N MET A 91 -13.87 10.54 -4.88
CA MET A 91 -13.95 12.02 -4.86
C MET A 91 -15.12 12.51 -3.99
N GLY A 92 -16.28 11.83 -4.09
CA GLY A 92 -17.43 12.10 -3.23
C GLY A 92 -17.12 11.84 -1.74
N MET A 93 -16.44 10.73 -1.42
CA MET A 93 -15.97 10.43 -0.06
C MET A 93 -14.97 11.47 0.43
N GLY A 94 -14.05 11.96 -0.41
CA GLY A 94 -13.12 13.03 -0.08
C GLY A 94 -13.83 14.36 0.25
N LEU A 95 -14.86 14.73 -0.53
CA LEU A 95 -15.69 15.90 -0.22
C LEU A 95 -16.52 15.69 1.06
N GLY A 96 -17.09 14.50 1.24
CA GLY A 96 -17.78 14.13 2.49
C GLY A 96 -16.86 14.21 3.71
N SER A 97 -15.59 13.82 3.55
CA SER A 97 -14.55 13.98 4.58
C SER A 97 -14.35 15.44 4.98
N CYS A 98 -14.36 16.39 4.04
CA CYS A 98 -14.31 17.81 4.36
C CYS A 98 -15.49 18.24 5.25
N GLY A 99 -16.69 17.73 4.98
CA GLY A 99 -17.88 17.97 5.78
C GLY A 99 -17.75 17.42 7.22
N LEU A 100 -17.27 16.17 7.34
CA LEU A 100 -17.04 15.53 8.64
C LEU A 100 -15.95 16.26 9.45
N ILE A 101 -14.86 16.66 8.82
CA ILE A 101 -13.78 17.46 9.44
C ILE A 101 -14.35 18.77 9.98
N TYR A 102 -15.20 19.47 9.21
CA TYR A 102 -15.85 20.68 9.66
C TYR A 102 -16.73 20.42 10.89
N ILE A 103 -17.57 19.38 10.86
CA ILE A 103 -18.48 19.04 11.96
C ILE A 103 -17.67 18.70 13.23
N ILE A 104 -16.64 17.85 13.13
CA ILE A 104 -15.78 17.47 14.25
C ILE A 104 -15.01 18.68 14.77
N GLY A 105 -14.41 19.47 13.88
CA GLY A 105 -13.61 20.64 14.26
C GLY A 105 -14.42 21.75 14.92
N ARG A 106 -15.66 21.99 14.43
CA ARG A 106 -16.60 22.92 15.03
C ARG A 106 -16.97 22.51 16.45
N ARG A 107 -17.14 21.22 16.68
CA ARG A 107 -17.51 20.67 17.98
C ARG A 107 -16.37 20.73 18.99
N VAL A 108 -15.19 20.23 18.61
CA VAL A 108 -14.07 20.01 19.54
C VAL A 108 -13.27 21.30 19.78
N PHE A 109 -13.15 22.14 18.77
CA PHE A 109 -12.35 23.38 18.84
C PHE A 109 -13.19 24.63 18.63
N SER A 110 -13.51 24.95 17.38
CA SER A 110 -14.35 26.09 17.03
C SER A 110 -14.83 26.01 15.58
N PRO A 111 -15.88 26.75 15.18
CA PRO A 111 -16.30 26.81 13.77
C PRO A 111 -15.19 27.28 12.83
N LYS A 112 -14.33 28.20 13.27
CA LYS A 112 -13.18 28.69 12.47
C LYS A 112 -12.13 27.59 12.29
N THR A 113 -11.85 26.82 13.32
CA THR A 113 -10.92 25.67 13.24
C THR A 113 -11.45 24.60 12.31
N GLY A 114 -12.75 24.27 12.41
CA GLY A 114 -13.39 23.31 11.52
C GLY A 114 -13.33 23.74 10.05
N LEU A 115 -13.61 25.01 9.74
CA LEU A 115 -13.53 25.56 8.39
C LEU A 115 -12.10 25.53 7.83
N LEU A 116 -11.13 25.98 8.62
CA LEU A 116 -9.73 25.97 8.19
C LEU A 116 -9.19 24.54 7.98
N ALA A 117 -9.56 23.61 8.87
CA ALA A 117 -9.18 22.21 8.74
C ALA A 117 -9.79 21.57 7.48
N ALA A 118 -11.07 21.83 7.20
CA ALA A 118 -11.75 21.38 5.99
C ALA A 118 -11.11 21.97 4.72
N PHE A 119 -10.71 23.23 4.75
CA PHE A 119 -10.00 23.89 3.64
C PHE A 119 -8.62 23.25 3.40
N ILE A 120 -7.84 23.03 4.47
CA ILE A 120 -6.52 22.37 4.38
C ILE A 120 -6.69 20.98 3.75
N TYR A 121 -7.66 20.19 4.21
CA TYR A 121 -7.92 18.86 3.68
C TYR A 121 -8.42 18.88 2.23
N ALA A 122 -9.32 19.81 1.88
CA ALA A 122 -9.85 19.98 0.53
C ALA A 122 -8.75 20.26 -0.51
N ALA A 123 -7.65 20.91 -0.08
CA ALA A 123 -6.49 21.25 -0.88
C ALA A 123 -5.24 20.44 -0.49
N TYR A 124 -5.40 19.28 0.16
CA TYR A 124 -4.27 18.42 0.54
C TYR A 124 -3.86 17.52 -0.63
N LYS A 125 -2.72 17.84 -1.22
CA LYS A 125 -2.23 17.27 -2.49
C LYS A 125 -2.20 15.73 -2.51
N PRO A 126 -1.62 15.01 -1.53
CA PRO A 126 -1.61 13.55 -1.56
C PRO A 126 -3.01 12.93 -1.58
N VAL A 127 -3.99 13.50 -0.85
CA VAL A 127 -5.37 13.02 -0.87
C VAL A 127 -5.99 13.20 -2.26
N LEU A 128 -5.85 14.39 -2.86
CA LEU A 128 -6.37 14.66 -4.22
C LEU A 128 -5.80 13.70 -5.26
N PHE A 129 -4.53 13.31 -5.12
CA PHE A 129 -3.89 12.32 -5.98
C PHE A 129 -4.41 10.91 -5.73
N HIS A 130 -4.43 10.46 -4.46
CA HIS A 130 -4.88 9.10 -4.12
C HIS A 130 -6.37 8.85 -4.36
N GLU A 131 -7.19 9.88 -4.47
CA GLU A 131 -8.57 9.76 -4.93
C GLU A 131 -8.68 9.30 -6.40
N GLN A 132 -7.62 9.46 -7.19
CA GLN A 132 -7.57 9.02 -8.59
C GLN A 132 -7.06 7.59 -8.76
N THR A 133 -6.44 7.03 -7.74
CA THR A 133 -5.90 5.67 -7.74
C THR A 133 -6.92 4.66 -7.21
N LEU A 134 -6.76 3.38 -7.55
CA LEU A 134 -7.59 2.30 -6.99
C LEU A 134 -7.00 1.80 -5.66
N LEU A 135 -6.70 2.74 -4.75
CA LEU A 135 -6.13 2.46 -3.44
C LEU A 135 -7.12 2.84 -2.33
N MET A 136 -7.02 2.17 -1.19
CA MET A 136 -8.02 2.25 -0.12
C MET A 136 -7.94 3.51 0.75
N GLU A 137 -6.91 4.33 0.62
CA GLU A 137 -6.56 5.38 1.58
C GLU A 137 -7.68 6.42 1.77
N THR A 138 -8.31 6.85 0.68
CA THR A 138 -9.43 7.81 0.74
C THR A 138 -10.68 7.21 1.38
N SER A 139 -11.06 6.01 0.94
CA SER A 139 -12.21 5.29 1.50
C SER A 139 -11.98 5.01 2.98
N PHE A 140 -10.81 4.55 3.36
CA PHE A 140 -10.45 4.33 4.76
C PHE A 140 -10.53 5.63 5.58
N SER A 141 -10.00 6.75 5.08
CA SER A 141 -10.08 8.05 5.76
C SER A 141 -11.52 8.47 6.02
N PHE A 142 -12.41 8.28 5.04
CA PHE A 142 -13.83 8.60 5.16
C PHE A 142 -14.52 7.75 6.23
N PHE A 143 -14.35 6.42 6.20
CA PHE A 143 -14.95 5.52 7.21
C PHE A 143 -14.36 5.74 8.60
N PHE A 144 -13.06 6.06 8.69
CA PHE A 144 -12.43 6.40 9.95
C PHE A 144 -12.95 7.73 10.52
N LEU A 145 -13.25 8.72 9.67
CA LEU A 145 -13.94 9.96 10.10
C LEU A 145 -15.38 9.71 10.53
N LEU A 146 -16.11 8.80 9.88
CA LEU A 146 -17.45 8.40 10.33
C LEU A 146 -17.39 7.76 11.73
N PHE A 147 -16.42 6.89 11.98
CA PHE A 147 -16.17 6.37 13.33
C PHE A 147 -15.94 7.50 14.34
N TRP A 148 -15.08 8.47 14.03
CA TRP A 148 -14.82 9.61 14.91
C TRP A 148 -16.05 10.47 15.16
N TRP A 149 -16.81 10.75 14.13
CA TRP A 149 -18.07 11.47 14.25
C TRP A 149 -19.05 10.72 15.15
N LEU A 150 -19.25 9.43 14.93
CA LEU A 150 -20.14 8.58 15.72
C LEU A 150 -19.68 8.50 17.18
N LEU A 151 -18.40 8.31 17.43
CA LEU A 151 -17.82 8.27 18.77
C LEU A 151 -18.09 9.58 19.52
N LEU A 152 -17.82 10.73 18.92
CA LEU A 152 -18.03 12.03 19.57
C LEU A 152 -19.52 12.34 19.82
N GLU A 153 -20.39 12.02 18.86
CA GLU A 153 -21.85 12.30 18.98
C GLU A 153 -22.55 11.36 19.96
N LYS A 154 -22.19 10.09 19.98
CA LYS A 154 -22.99 9.03 20.62
C LYS A 154 -22.37 8.43 21.88
N ARG A 155 -21.11 8.72 22.23
CA ARG A 155 -20.45 8.17 23.43
C ARG A 155 -21.15 8.49 24.77
N LYS A 156 -21.95 9.58 24.84
CA LYS A 156 -22.75 9.94 26.00
C LYS A 156 -24.15 9.34 25.98
N SER A 157 -24.53 8.65 24.91
CA SER A 157 -25.82 8.00 24.73
C SER A 157 -25.83 6.60 25.34
N GLY A 158 -26.96 5.89 25.30
CA GLY A 158 -27.15 4.58 25.93
C GLY A 158 -26.24 3.47 25.35
N GLY A 159 -26.27 2.31 26.02
CA GLY A 159 -25.36 1.18 25.73
C GLY A 159 -25.34 0.69 24.29
N ALA A 160 -26.50 0.65 23.59
CA ALA A 160 -26.59 0.20 22.20
C ALA A 160 -25.66 0.98 21.24
N TYR A 161 -25.42 2.27 21.49
CA TYR A 161 -24.51 3.06 20.65
C TYR A 161 -23.04 2.62 20.78
N TRP A 162 -22.63 2.02 21.89
CA TRP A 162 -21.27 1.51 22.05
C TRP A 162 -21.00 0.29 21.14
N ILE A 163 -22.03 -0.51 20.87
CA ILE A 163 -21.94 -1.58 19.84
C ILE A 163 -21.75 -0.95 18.46
N ALA A 164 -22.53 0.08 18.12
CA ALA A 164 -22.41 0.76 16.83
C ALA A 164 -21.03 1.45 16.65
N ILE A 165 -20.51 2.09 17.71
CA ILE A 165 -19.16 2.68 17.71
C ILE A 165 -18.10 1.59 17.51
N GLY A 166 -18.23 0.45 18.22
CA GLY A 166 -17.34 -0.69 18.04
C GLY A 166 -17.41 -1.29 16.63
N ALA A 167 -18.62 -1.47 16.10
CA ALA A 167 -18.81 -1.98 14.74
C ALA A 167 -18.18 -1.05 13.67
N ALA A 168 -18.30 0.28 13.87
CA ALA A 168 -17.65 1.25 13.00
C ALA A 168 -16.11 1.17 13.09
N LEU A 169 -15.55 0.93 14.30
CA LEU A 169 -14.11 0.70 14.46
C LEU A 169 -13.67 -0.62 13.78
N GLY A 170 -14.46 -1.69 13.94
CA GLY A 170 -14.25 -2.97 13.28
C GLY A 170 -14.31 -2.85 11.74
N ALA A 171 -15.28 -2.11 11.21
CA ALA A 171 -15.37 -1.82 9.78
C ALA A 171 -14.16 -1.02 9.27
N ALA A 172 -13.69 -0.03 10.02
CA ALA A 172 -12.45 0.67 9.70
C ALA A 172 -11.23 -0.28 9.70
N ALA A 173 -11.21 -1.27 10.60
CA ALA A 173 -10.15 -2.28 10.67
C ALA A 173 -10.14 -3.23 9.46
N LEU A 174 -11.27 -3.40 8.76
CA LEU A 174 -11.34 -4.17 7.52
C LEU A 174 -10.65 -3.48 6.34
N PHE A 175 -10.36 -2.17 6.41
CA PHE A 175 -9.41 -1.52 5.50
C PHE A 175 -7.97 -1.80 5.94
N ARG A 176 -7.67 -1.59 7.24
CA ARG A 176 -6.33 -1.78 7.80
C ARG A 176 -6.39 -2.08 9.29
N GLY A 177 -5.99 -3.28 9.68
CA GLY A 177 -6.11 -3.79 11.05
C GLY A 177 -5.39 -2.96 12.11
N ASN A 178 -4.37 -2.16 11.75
CA ASN A 178 -3.61 -1.33 12.67
C ASN A 178 -4.45 -0.25 13.39
N VAL A 179 -5.62 0.12 12.87
CA VAL A 179 -6.53 1.06 13.55
C VAL A 179 -6.99 0.52 14.91
N LEU A 180 -7.01 -0.80 15.09
CA LEU A 180 -7.35 -1.44 16.36
C LEU A 180 -6.34 -1.11 17.48
N PHE A 181 -5.15 -0.61 17.13
CA PHE A 181 -4.19 -0.11 18.12
C PHE A 181 -4.75 1.05 18.94
N PHE A 182 -5.78 1.75 18.46
CA PHE A 182 -6.50 2.77 19.23
C PHE A 182 -7.40 2.18 20.31
N PHE A 183 -7.89 0.94 20.17
CA PHE A 183 -8.84 0.32 21.11
C PHE A 183 -8.39 0.38 22.57
N PRO A 184 -7.17 -0.04 22.95
CA PRO A 184 -6.74 0.03 24.36
C PRO A 184 -6.69 1.46 24.91
N PHE A 185 -6.34 2.45 24.10
CA PHE A 185 -6.33 3.86 24.52
C PHE A 185 -7.75 4.38 24.76
N LEU A 186 -8.70 4.01 23.90
CA LEU A 186 -10.12 4.35 24.10
C LEU A 186 -10.70 3.66 25.34
N ALA A 187 -10.38 2.37 25.54
CA ALA A 187 -10.81 1.63 26.71
C ALA A 187 -10.24 2.23 28.01
N ALA A 188 -8.96 2.59 28.01
CA ALA A 188 -8.30 3.26 29.14
C ALA A 188 -8.95 4.61 29.44
N GLN A 189 -9.29 5.41 28.42
CA GLN A 189 -9.98 6.68 28.62
C GLN A 189 -11.39 6.50 29.19
N ILE A 190 -12.16 5.51 28.72
CA ILE A 190 -13.48 5.17 29.26
C ILE A 190 -13.36 4.78 30.74
N ALA A 191 -12.37 3.95 31.09
CA ALA A 191 -12.12 3.55 32.46
C ALA A 191 -11.70 4.73 33.35
N TRP A 192 -10.85 5.61 32.84
CA TRP A 192 -10.37 6.79 33.55
C TRP A 192 -11.50 7.81 33.83
N THR A 193 -12.25 8.20 32.81
CA THR A 193 -13.34 9.18 32.93
C THR A 193 -14.52 8.63 33.71
N GLY A 194 -14.72 7.33 33.71
CA GLY A 194 -15.77 6.62 34.45
C GLY A 194 -15.31 5.95 35.74
N TRP A 195 -14.16 6.35 36.32
CA TRP A 195 -13.55 5.69 37.49
C TRP A 195 -14.51 5.52 38.68
N ALA A 196 -15.38 6.51 38.93
CA ALA A 196 -16.42 6.44 39.99
C ALA A 196 -17.56 5.45 39.64
N LYS A 197 -17.73 5.09 38.37
CA LYS A 197 -18.80 4.21 37.85
C LYS A 197 -18.22 2.98 37.14
N LYS A 198 -17.39 2.21 37.83
CA LYS A 198 -16.62 1.07 37.27
C LYS A 198 -17.49 0.10 36.47
N ARG A 199 -18.68 -0.25 36.96
CA ARG A 199 -19.61 -1.17 36.29
C ARG A 199 -20.06 -0.63 34.94
N GLU A 200 -20.42 0.67 34.87
CA GLU A 200 -20.85 1.32 33.64
C GLU A 200 -19.70 1.42 32.63
N SER A 201 -18.50 1.75 33.09
CA SER A 201 -17.29 1.78 32.25
C SER A 201 -16.97 0.40 31.68
N PHE A 202 -17.03 -0.66 32.51
CA PHE A 202 -16.82 -2.02 32.04
C PHE A 202 -17.87 -2.43 31.00
N GLN A 203 -19.14 -2.10 31.22
CA GLN A 203 -20.21 -2.37 30.24
C GLN A 203 -19.97 -1.67 28.90
N LYS A 204 -19.56 -0.39 28.92
CA LYS A 204 -19.22 0.36 27.70
C LYS A 204 -18.05 -0.29 26.94
N ILE A 205 -16.99 -0.68 27.65
CA ILE A 205 -15.82 -1.34 27.06
C ILE A 205 -16.22 -2.71 26.48
N ALA A 206 -17.03 -3.48 27.19
CA ALA A 206 -17.51 -4.79 26.72
C ALA A 206 -18.38 -4.65 25.45
N LEU A 207 -19.28 -3.67 25.42
CA LEU A 207 -20.13 -3.39 24.25
C LEU A 207 -19.32 -2.87 23.06
N LEU A 208 -18.32 -2.02 23.31
CA LEU A 208 -17.37 -1.57 22.29
C LEU A 208 -16.59 -2.76 21.71
N ALA A 209 -16.07 -3.67 22.55
CA ALA A 209 -15.37 -4.86 22.13
C ALA A 209 -16.28 -5.79 21.30
N ALA A 210 -17.50 -6.06 21.81
CA ALA A 210 -18.48 -6.86 21.08
C ALA A 210 -18.82 -6.26 19.71
N GLY A 211 -19.05 -4.95 19.63
CA GLY A 211 -19.26 -4.25 18.37
C GLY A 211 -18.06 -4.36 17.43
N THR A 212 -16.83 -4.20 17.95
CA THR A 212 -15.60 -4.32 17.15
C THR A 212 -15.46 -5.74 16.57
N LEU A 213 -15.72 -6.76 17.39
CA LEU A 213 -15.72 -8.16 16.94
C LEU A 213 -16.78 -8.40 15.87
N LEU A 214 -18.01 -7.89 16.05
CA LEU A 214 -19.06 -7.97 15.03
C LEU A 214 -18.64 -7.29 13.72
N GLY A 215 -17.93 -6.16 13.79
CA GLY A 215 -17.43 -5.44 12.61
C GLY A 215 -16.38 -6.21 11.82
N ILE A 216 -15.48 -6.96 12.49
CA ILE A 216 -14.44 -7.76 11.81
C ILE A 216 -14.92 -9.19 11.46
N MET A 217 -16.00 -9.66 12.08
CA MET A 217 -16.49 -11.03 11.95
C MET A 217 -16.70 -11.50 10.49
N PRO A 218 -17.19 -10.68 9.54
CA PRO A 218 -17.32 -11.11 8.15
C PRO A 218 -16.00 -11.58 7.54
N ALA A 219 -14.89 -10.86 7.82
CA ALA A 219 -13.57 -11.26 7.34
C ALA A 219 -13.06 -12.53 8.03
N THR A 220 -13.27 -12.64 9.34
CA THR A 220 -12.88 -13.84 10.10
C THR A 220 -13.59 -15.09 9.62
N ILE A 221 -14.92 -14.99 9.35
CA ILE A 221 -15.72 -16.09 8.81
C ILE A 221 -15.23 -16.47 7.41
N HIS A 222 -15.04 -15.48 6.52
CA HIS A 222 -14.50 -15.72 5.19
C HIS A 222 -13.18 -16.50 5.25
N ASN A 223 -12.21 -16.03 6.04
CA ASN A 223 -10.88 -16.63 6.14
C ASN A 223 -10.95 -18.08 6.65
N PHE A 224 -11.84 -18.32 7.62
CA PHE A 224 -12.07 -19.67 8.12
C PHE A 224 -12.73 -20.60 7.09
N LEU A 225 -13.67 -20.10 6.30
CA LEU A 225 -14.31 -20.88 5.24
C LEU A 225 -13.34 -21.18 4.08
N ALA A 226 -12.48 -20.21 3.74
CA ALA A 226 -11.51 -20.33 2.65
C ALA A 226 -10.40 -21.36 2.95
N GLU A 227 -9.75 -21.28 4.11
CA GLU A 227 -8.55 -22.10 4.39
C GLU A 227 -8.68 -22.98 5.63
N ARG A 228 -9.84 -22.98 6.34
CA ARG A 228 -9.96 -23.59 7.68
C ARG A 228 -8.85 -23.12 8.63
N ASP A 229 -8.53 -21.81 8.53
CA ASP A 229 -7.49 -21.15 9.30
C ASP A 229 -8.05 -19.94 10.05
N PHE A 230 -7.59 -19.75 11.30
CA PHE A 230 -8.03 -18.60 12.10
C PHE A 230 -7.17 -17.37 11.81
N VAL A 231 -7.62 -16.56 10.87
CA VAL A 231 -7.04 -15.27 10.52
C VAL A 231 -8.10 -14.20 10.80
N PRO A 232 -7.95 -13.34 11.82
CA PRO A 232 -8.99 -12.38 12.20
C PRO A 232 -9.39 -11.40 11.07
N ILE A 233 -8.41 -10.81 10.37
CA ILE A 233 -8.66 -9.85 9.29
C ILE A 233 -7.81 -10.19 8.07
N THR A 234 -6.47 -10.04 8.16
CA THR A 234 -5.52 -10.25 7.06
C THR A 234 -4.33 -11.07 7.49
N SER A 235 -3.65 -11.71 6.53
CA SER A 235 -2.50 -12.58 6.78
C SER A 235 -1.14 -11.94 6.46
N ASN A 236 -1.10 -10.70 5.92
CA ASN A 236 0.15 -10.05 5.50
C ASN A 236 0.93 -9.36 6.62
N ASP A 237 0.40 -9.33 7.83
CA ASP A 237 1.01 -8.61 8.96
C ASP A 237 2.42 -9.12 9.30
N GLY A 238 2.63 -10.44 9.28
CA GLY A 238 3.93 -11.05 9.56
C GLY A 238 4.98 -10.66 8.52
N LEU A 239 4.64 -10.72 7.24
CA LEU A 239 5.55 -10.33 6.16
C LEU A 239 5.84 -8.82 6.20
N ASN A 240 4.83 -7.98 6.36
CA ASN A 240 5.02 -6.54 6.48
C ASN A 240 5.88 -6.16 7.70
N PHE A 241 5.71 -6.91 8.81
CA PHE A 241 6.55 -6.74 9.98
C PHE A 241 8.00 -7.12 9.68
N TYR A 242 8.25 -8.21 8.93
CA TYR A 242 9.59 -8.60 8.48
C TYR A 242 10.20 -7.59 7.50
N ILE A 243 9.43 -7.10 6.52
CA ILE A 243 9.88 -6.04 5.59
C ILE A 243 10.38 -4.82 6.37
N GLY A 244 9.66 -4.45 7.40
CA GLY A 244 10.04 -3.33 8.25
C GLY A 244 11.19 -3.62 9.24
N ASN A 245 11.54 -4.89 9.52
CA ASN A 245 12.48 -5.26 10.58
C ASN A 245 13.36 -6.46 10.18
N ASN A 246 14.37 -6.18 9.39
CA ASN A 246 15.38 -7.13 8.94
C ASN A 246 16.72 -6.40 8.75
N GLU A 247 17.78 -7.13 8.40
CA GLU A 247 19.13 -6.59 8.25
C GLU A 247 19.29 -5.53 7.15
N LYS A 248 18.38 -5.50 6.17
CA LYS A 248 18.37 -4.53 5.06
C LYS A 248 17.32 -3.44 5.22
N ALA A 249 16.51 -3.49 6.29
CA ALA A 249 15.43 -2.53 6.49
C ALA A 249 15.96 -1.10 6.68
N SER A 250 15.51 -0.20 5.82
CA SER A 250 15.89 1.23 5.82
C SER A 250 14.92 2.11 6.62
N GLY A 251 13.73 1.57 6.95
CA GLY A 251 12.64 2.29 7.61
C GLY A 251 11.48 2.65 6.68
N PHE A 252 11.66 2.58 5.37
CA PHE A 252 10.60 2.63 4.36
C PHE A 252 10.45 1.28 3.65
N PHE A 253 9.53 1.19 2.67
CA PHE A 253 9.27 -0.07 1.97
C PHE A 253 10.45 -0.46 1.08
N GLU A 254 11.02 -1.62 1.37
CA GLU A 254 11.99 -2.32 0.52
C GLU A 254 11.58 -3.79 0.42
N PRO A 255 11.28 -4.29 -0.77
CA PRO A 255 10.89 -5.69 -0.91
C PRO A 255 12.04 -6.60 -0.47
N PRO A 256 11.74 -7.75 0.17
CA PRO A 256 12.73 -8.77 0.45
C PRO A 256 13.38 -9.27 -0.85
N PRO A 257 14.56 -9.92 -0.79
CA PRO A 257 15.19 -10.53 -1.95
C PRO A 257 14.20 -11.40 -2.74
N HIS A 258 14.27 -11.35 -4.07
CA HIS A 258 13.33 -12.06 -4.96
C HIS A 258 13.25 -13.57 -4.68
N ALA A 259 14.37 -14.17 -4.24
CA ALA A 259 14.40 -15.58 -3.82
C ALA A 259 13.53 -15.89 -2.59
N MET A 260 13.24 -14.88 -1.76
CA MET A 260 12.38 -15.05 -0.58
C MET A 260 10.93 -14.71 -0.88
N VAL A 261 10.67 -13.63 -1.63
CA VAL A 261 9.33 -13.12 -1.94
C VAL A 261 9.28 -12.67 -3.39
N ASN A 262 8.49 -13.35 -4.19
CA ASN A 262 8.23 -12.95 -5.56
C ASN A 262 6.88 -12.24 -5.63
N MET A 263 6.88 -10.91 -5.70
CA MET A 263 5.66 -10.09 -5.69
C MET A 263 4.68 -10.42 -6.82
N GLY A 264 5.14 -10.99 -7.93
CA GLY A 264 4.27 -11.39 -9.04
C GLY A 264 3.70 -12.81 -8.93
N VAL A 265 4.44 -13.75 -8.33
CA VAL A 265 4.09 -15.18 -8.31
C VAL A 265 3.76 -15.69 -6.90
N ASP A 266 4.53 -15.25 -5.91
CA ASP A 266 4.36 -15.62 -4.50
C ASP A 266 4.53 -14.38 -3.60
N PRO A 267 3.55 -13.48 -3.58
CA PRO A 267 3.63 -12.23 -2.81
C PRO A 267 3.62 -12.46 -1.29
N ARG A 268 3.28 -13.67 -0.83
CA ARG A 268 3.30 -14.05 0.59
C ARG A 268 4.65 -14.61 1.04
N GLY A 269 5.53 -14.99 0.08
CA GLY A 269 6.76 -15.73 0.38
C GLY A 269 6.48 -17.11 0.98
N ALA A 270 5.40 -17.76 0.54
CA ALA A 270 4.95 -19.05 1.04
C ALA A 270 5.96 -20.14 0.71
N ARG A 271 6.46 -20.18 -0.53
CA ARG A 271 7.45 -21.18 -0.99
C ARG A 271 8.72 -21.15 -0.14
N PHE A 272 9.25 -19.95 0.11
CA PHE A 272 10.42 -19.81 0.95
C PHE A 272 10.16 -20.29 2.39
N ALA A 273 9.00 -19.98 2.96
CA ALA A 273 8.61 -20.45 4.29
C ALA A 273 8.43 -21.98 4.33
N GLU A 274 7.82 -22.58 3.29
CA GLU A 274 7.62 -24.01 3.13
C GLU A 274 8.96 -24.76 3.03
N GLU A 275 9.89 -24.26 2.23
CA GLU A 275 11.23 -24.81 2.08
C GLU A 275 11.98 -24.77 3.42
N MET A 276 11.99 -23.62 4.10
CA MET A 276 12.68 -23.45 5.37
C MET A 276 12.09 -24.28 6.52
N LEU A 277 10.80 -24.59 6.46
CA LEU A 277 10.11 -25.42 7.47
C LEU A 277 10.04 -26.91 7.08
N GLY A 278 10.41 -27.27 5.85
CA GLY A 278 10.41 -28.64 5.35
C GLY A 278 9.02 -29.25 5.20
N ARG A 279 7.97 -28.42 5.06
CA ARG A 279 6.57 -28.88 4.89
C ARG A 279 5.75 -27.92 4.03
N ALA A 280 4.85 -28.48 3.22
CA ALA A 280 3.92 -27.77 2.33
C ALA A 280 2.60 -28.58 2.19
N PRO A 281 1.45 -27.93 1.94
CA PRO A 281 1.26 -26.47 1.96
C PRO A 281 1.18 -25.90 3.39
N LEU A 282 1.60 -24.64 3.55
CA LEU A 282 1.42 -23.90 4.80
C LEU A 282 0.13 -23.08 4.76
N LYS A 283 -0.55 -22.99 5.90
CA LYS A 283 -1.68 -22.07 6.09
C LYS A 283 -1.23 -20.61 6.16
N SER A 284 -2.10 -19.68 5.81
CA SER A 284 -1.81 -18.24 5.82
C SER A 284 -1.32 -17.74 7.19
N SER A 285 -1.90 -18.23 8.31
CA SER A 285 -1.44 -17.88 9.66
C SER A 285 -0.04 -18.42 9.99
N GLU A 286 0.34 -19.56 9.42
CA GLU A 286 1.66 -20.16 9.60
C GLU A 286 2.74 -19.39 8.84
N ILE A 287 2.44 -18.98 7.61
CA ILE A 287 3.32 -18.12 6.79
C ILE A 287 3.54 -16.78 7.51
N SER A 288 2.45 -16.13 7.98
CA SER A 288 2.55 -14.88 8.75
C SER A 288 3.38 -15.04 10.01
N ARG A 289 3.20 -16.15 10.75
CA ARG A 289 3.99 -16.46 11.97
C ARG A 289 5.46 -16.70 11.66
N PHE A 290 5.78 -17.38 10.56
CA PHE A 290 7.15 -17.60 10.10
C PHE A 290 7.89 -16.27 9.88
N TRP A 291 7.31 -15.35 9.11
CA TRP A 291 7.93 -14.06 8.83
C TRP A 291 8.07 -13.19 10.08
N ARG A 292 7.03 -13.19 10.93
CA ARG A 292 7.09 -12.45 12.21
C ARG A 292 8.20 -12.96 13.11
N ARG A 293 8.36 -14.28 13.17
CA ARG A 293 9.42 -14.91 13.97
C ARG A 293 10.81 -14.49 13.48
N ARG A 294 11.06 -14.49 12.18
CA ARG A 294 12.34 -14.02 11.62
C ARG A 294 12.65 -12.57 11.98
N ALA A 295 11.66 -11.69 11.90
CA ALA A 295 11.82 -10.29 12.32
C ALA A 295 12.20 -10.19 13.81
N LEU A 296 11.48 -10.91 14.69
CA LEU A 296 11.76 -10.94 16.13
C LEU A 296 13.14 -11.52 16.46
N GLU A 297 13.59 -12.53 15.72
CA GLU A 297 14.93 -13.11 15.87
C GLU A 297 16.00 -12.08 15.50
N TRP A 298 15.82 -11.35 14.41
CA TRP A 298 16.72 -10.27 14.04
C TRP A 298 16.76 -9.15 15.08
N MET A 299 15.60 -8.69 15.57
CA MET A 299 15.50 -7.65 16.59
C MET A 299 16.21 -8.05 17.90
N LYS A 300 16.08 -9.32 18.31
CA LYS A 300 16.76 -9.85 19.50
C LYS A 300 18.27 -9.95 19.30
N ARG A 301 18.71 -10.33 18.10
CA ARG A 301 20.13 -10.51 17.79
C ARG A 301 20.86 -9.18 17.62
N TYR A 302 20.15 -8.13 17.12
CA TYR A 302 20.72 -6.82 16.81
C TYR A 302 19.91 -5.68 17.44
N PRO A 303 19.82 -5.60 18.78
CA PRO A 303 18.92 -4.65 19.46
C PRO A 303 19.29 -3.18 19.21
N PHE A 304 20.57 -2.85 19.07
CA PHE A 304 21.02 -1.47 18.81
C PHE A 304 20.67 -1.02 17.37
N ASP A 305 20.82 -1.91 16.38
CA ASP A 305 20.42 -1.62 15.01
C ASP A 305 18.90 -1.46 14.92
N PHE A 306 18.16 -2.29 15.64
CA PHE A 306 16.70 -2.14 15.76
C PHE A 306 16.31 -0.79 16.39
N LEU A 307 16.95 -0.34 17.48
CA LEU A 307 16.68 0.96 18.10
C LEU A 307 17.01 2.13 17.15
N LYS A 308 18.12 2.04 16.42
CA LYS A 308 18.50 3.00 15.39
C LYS A 308 17.46 3.05 14.25
N LEU A 309 17.00 1.88 13.80
CA LEU A 309 15.95 1.76 12.79
C LEU A 309 14.61 2.34 13.29
N LEU A 310 14.26 2.09 14.55
CA LEU A 310 13.06 2.64 15.19
C LEU A 310 13.10 4.18 15.21
N GLY A 311 14.22 4.77 15.60
CA GLY A 311 14.43 6.23 15.56
C GLY A 311 14.29 6.79 14.14
N ARG A 312 14.84 6.09 13.12
CA ARG A 312 14.71 6.46 11.72
C ARG A 312 13.25 6.42 11.26
N LYS A 313 12.49 5.38 11.64
CA LYS A 313 11.05 5.27 11.32
C LYS A 313 10.23 6.39 11.95
N ILE A 314 10.49 6.74 13.22
CA ILE A 314 9.82 7.86 13.89
C ILE A 314 10.13 9.18 13.18
N TYR A 315 11.39 9.37 12.76
CA TYR A 315 11.78 10.54 11.98
C TYR A 315 11.02 10.58 10.62
N PHE A 316 10.97 9.48 9.88
CA PHE A 316 10.25 9.40 8.61
C PHE A 316 8.73 9.60 8.77
N LEU A 317 8.17 9.10 9.86
CA LEU A 317 6.75 9.24 10.16
C LEU A 317 6.31 10.69 10.31
N TRP A 318 7.13 11.54 10.91
CA TRP A 318 6.86 12.96 11.11
C TRP A 318 7.55 13.87 10.11
N GLY A 319 8.48 13.35 9.34
CA GLY A 319 9.22 14.10 8.32
C GLY A 319 8.32 14.54 7.16
N GLY A 320 8.65 15.73 6.60
CA GLY A 320 7.88 16.31 5.48
C GLY A 320 8.21 15.70 4.12
N ALA A 321 9.13 14.73 4.04
CA ALA A 321 9.37 14.01 2.80
C ALA A 321 8.20 13.08 2.48
N GLU A 322 7.81 13.08 1.21
CA GLU A 322 6.88 12.09 0.68
C GLU A 322 7.69 10.82 0.38
N LEU A 323 7.33 9.72 1.04
CA LEU A 323 7.98 8.41 0.90
C LEU A 323 7.12 7.55 -0.02
N ASP A 324 7.33 7.75 -1.30
CA ASP A 324 6.57 7.10 -2.36
C ASP A 324 6.74 5.56 -2.32
N GLN A 325 5.71 4.82 -2.68
CA GLN A 325 5.75 3.36 -2.73
C GLN A 325 5.32 2.82 -4.09
N ILE A 326 4.15 3.23 -4.59
CA ILE A 326 3.59 2.76 -5.87
C ILE A 326 3.81 3.83 -6.95
N TYR A 327 3.53 5.07 -6.61
CA TYR A 327 3.64 6.22 -7.52
C TYR A 327 4.72 7.17 -7.02
N SER A 328 5.56 7.64 -7.93
CA SER A 328 6.50 8.73 -7.61
C SER A 328 5.79 10.07 -7.73
N THR A 329 5.70 10.80 -6.64
CA THR A 329 5.14 12.15 -6.60
C THR A 329 5.85 13.10 -7.57
N LYS A 330 7.19 13.00 -7.67
CA LYS A 330 7.98 13.80 -8.62
C LYS A 330 7.74 13.37 -10.06
N GLY A 331 7.70 12.07 -10.33
CA GLY A 331 7.40 11.52 -11.63
C GLY A 331 6.00 11.93 -12.09
N MET A 332 5.00 11.75 -11.24
CA MET A 332 3.62 12.16 -11.55
C MET A 332 3.49 13.67 -11.79
N ALA A 333 4.29 14.52 -11.13
CA ALA A 333 4.32 15.96 -11.38
C ALA A 333 4.86 16.32 -12.79
N THR A 334 5.52 15.42 -13.50
CA THR A 334 5.91 15.64 -14.91
C THR A 334 4.72 15.46 -15.86
N LEU A 335 3.80 14.55 -15.51
CA LEU A 335 2.61 14.22 -16.29
C LEU A 335 1.37 15.04 -15.87
N MET A 336 1.29 15.43 -14.59
CA MET A 336 0.16 16.14 -14.01
C MET A 336 0.57 17.53 -13.49
N PRO A 337 0.38 18.61 -14.27
CA PRO A 337 0.71 19.97 -13.80
C PRO A 337 0.05 20.38 -12.49
N ALA A 338 -1.14 19.86 -12.16
CA ALA A 338 -1.80 20.11 -10.88
C ALA A 338 -0.96 19.65 -9.67
N MET A 339 -0.10 18.64 -9.83
CA MET A 339 0.83 18.20 -8.80
C MET A 339 1.91 19.25 -8.46
N ARG A 340 2.15 20.23 -9.34
CA ARG A 340 3.10 21.33 -9.11
C ARG A 340 2.47 22.51 -8.37
N LEU A 341 1.16 22.54 -8.23
CA LEU A 341 0.48 23.61 -7.48
C LEU A 341 0.98 23.63 -6.02
N PRO A 342 1.10 24.85 -5.42
CA PRO A 342 1.54 25.01 -4.03
C PRO A 342 0.42 24.66 -3.04
N LEU A 343 -0.09 23.43 -3.13
CA LEU A 343 -1.13 22.90 -2.26
C LEU A 343 -0.51 22.33 -0.97
N PHE A 344 -1.36 22.08 0.02
CA PHE A 344 -0.92 21.51 1.29
C PHE A 344 -0.37 20.09 1.10
N ASN A 345 0.67 19.79 1.86
CA ASN A 345 1.29 18.48 1.99
C ASN A 345 1.80 18.28 3.42
N PHE A 346 2.42 17.17 3.72
CA PHE A 346 2.87 16.88 5.09
C PHE A 346 4.06 17.75 5.51
N PHE A 347 4.86 18.25 4.58
CA PHE A 347 5.92 19.22 4.86
C PHE A 347 5.41 20.44 5.62
N ILE A 348 4.23 20.95 5.23
CA ILE A 348 3.57 22.08 5.90
C ILE A 348 2.76 21.60 7.09
N LEU A 349 1.93 20.56 6.89
CA LEU A 349 0.96 20.13 7.88
C LEU A 349 1.60 19.53 9.14
N GLY A 350 2.67 18.73 9.00
CA GLY A 350 3.32 18.03 10.13
C GLY A 350 3.74 18.95 11.28
N PRO A 351 4.53 20.01 11.03
CA PRO A 351 4.92 20.98 12.06
C PRO A 351 3.71 21.65 12.73
N PHE A 352 2.71 22.10 11.95
CA PHE A 352 1.50 22.71 12.50
C PHE A 352 0.68 21.72 13.32
N ALA A 353 0.57 20.46 12.90
CA ALA A 353 -0.17 19.43 13.63
C ALA A 353 0.50 19.12 14.98
N LEU A 354 1.82 19.00 15.03
CA LEU A 354 2.56 18.79 16.30
C LEU A 354 2.41 19.95 17.25
N LEU A 355 2.53 21.19 16.76
CA LEU A 355 2.27 22.37 17.59
C LEU A 355 0.83 22.39 18.08
N GLY A 356 -0.15 22.02 17.24
CA GLY A 356 -1.56 21.95 17.59
C GLY A 356 -1.86 20.89 18.65
N LEU A 357 -1.23 19.71 18.55
CA LEU A 357 -1.30 18.67 19.59
C LEU A 357 -0.75 19.19 20.93
N PHE A 358 0.40 19.87 20.92
CA PHE A 358 0.97 20.50 22.11
C PHE A 358 0.05 21.55 22.72
N LEU A 359 -0.53 22.44 21.91
CA LEU A 359 -1.45 23.47 22.37
C LEU A 359 -2.75 22.89 22.94
N ALA A 360 -3.28 21.81 22.31
CA ALA A 360 -4.44 21.10 22.82
C ALA A 360 -4.14 20.43 24.18
N ALA A 361 -2.94 19.91 24.37
CA ALA A 361 -2.50 19.32 25.64
C ALA A 361 -2.34 20.36 26.77
N ARG A 362 -2.07 21.63 26.44
CA ARG A 362 -1.99 22.72 27.45
C ARG A 362 -3.37 23.13 27.99
N ASN A 363 -4.42 23.00 27.19
CA ASN A 363 -5.80 23.30 27.59
C ASN A 363 -6.68 22.07 27.27
N PRO A 364 -6.49 20.97 28.00
CA PRO A 364 -7.12 19.70 27.71
C PRO A 364 -8.61 19.72 28.06
N ASP A 365 -9.42 19.19 27.19
CA ASP A 365 -10.74 18.67 27.48
C ASP A 365 -10.87 17.23 26.97
N GLU A 366 -11.91 16.55 27.40
CA GLU A 366 -12.10 15.13 27.11
C GLU A 366 -12.10 14.83 25.59
N GLU A 367 -12.68 15.70 24.77
CA GLU A 367 -12.77 15.50 23.32
C GLU A 367 -11.46 15.77 22.61
N LYS A 368 -10.70 16.78 23.05
CA LYS A 368 -9.33 17.04 22.51
C LYS A 368 -8.36 15.92 22.86
N ILE A 369 -8.41 15.43 24.12
CA ILE A 369 -7.59 14.29 24.55
C ILE A 369 -7.91 13.06 23.69
N LEU A 370 -9.19 12.77 23.48
CA LEU A 370 -9.65 11.63 22.69
C LEU A 370 -9.13 11.70 21.24
N LEU A 371 -9.30 12.84 20.59
CA LEU A 371 -8.79 13.05 19.23
C LEU A 371 -7.24 12.97 19.17
N ALA A 372 -6.54 13.54 20.16
CA ALA A 372 -5.08 13.48 20.23
C ALA A 372 -4.58 12.04 20.41
N LEU A 373 -5.21 11.27 21.32
CA LEU A 373 -4.91 9.85 21.51
C LEU A 373 -5.14 9.07 20.21
N GLY A 374 -6.22 9.35 19.49
CA GLY A 374 -6.52 8.70 18.22
C GLY A 374 -5.48 9.02 17.14
N ALA A 375 -5.15 10.29 16.97
CA ALA A 375 -4.16 10.72 16.00
C ALA A 375 -2.77 10.12 16.31
N ILE A 376 -2.33 10.19 17.56
CA ILE A 376 -1.03 9.69 18.00
C ILE A 376 -0.99 8.16 17.92
N SER A 377 -2.01 7.46 18.43
CA SER A 377 -2.04 5.99 18.40
C SER A 377 -2.06 5.44 16.98
N TYR A 378 -2.80 6.06 16.05
CA TYR A 378 -2.77 5.65 14.65
C TYR A 378 -1.37 5.85 14.04
N MET A 379 -0.76 7.02 14.23
CA MET A 379 0.59 7.27 13.75
C MET A 379 1.60 6.29 14.35
N LEU A 380 1.55 6.02 15.66
CA LEU A 380 2.44 5.06 16.32
C LEU A 380 2.21 3.63 15.83
N SER A 381 1.00 3.26 15.43
CA SER A 381 0.70 1.93 14.90
C SER A 381 1.42 1.60 13.58
N LEU A 382 1.94 2.60 12.88
CA LEU A 382 2.73 2.43 11.66
C LEU A 382 4.21 2.09 11.95
N VAL A 383 4.72 2.51 13.10
CA VAL A 383 6.15 2.38 13.46
C VAL A 383 6.66 0.93 13.49
N PRO A 384 5.90 -0.08 13.95
CA PRO A 384 6.32 -1.49 13.90
C PRO A 384 6.61 -2.01 12.48
N PHE A 385 6.05 -1.38 11.46
CA PHE A 385 6.18 -1.78 10.06
C PHE A 385 7.20 -0.90 9.33
N PHE A 386 6.96 -0.56 8.09
CA PHE A 386 7.70 0.43 7.32
C PHE A 386 6.84 1.67 7.07
N ILE A 387 7.48 2.81 6.85
CA ILE A 387 6.80 4.09 6.67
C ILE A 387 6.67 4.40 5.18
N THR A 388 5.45 4.78 4.76
CA THR A 388 5.16 5.36 3.45
C THR A 388 4.22 6.56 3.63
N ASP A 389 4.20 7.46 2.68
CA ASP A 389 3.34 8.65 2.70
C ASP A 389 1.85 8.29 2.71
N ARG A 390 1.46 7.30 1.90
CA ARG A 390 0.06 6.84 1.80
C ARG A 390 -0.48 6.28 3.13
N TYR A 391 0.37 5.67 3.95
CA TYR A 391 -0.07 5.11 5.24
C TYR A 391 -0.41 6.19 6.26
N ARG A 392 0.07 7.43 6.09
CA ARG A 392 -0.30 8.59 6.91
C ARG A 392 -1.67 9.16 6.56
N ILE A 393 -2.18 8.92 5.33
CA ILE A 393 -3.40 9.57 4.81
C ILE A 393 -4.61 9.43 5.75
N PRO A 394 -4.91 8.29 6.36
CA PRO A 394 -6.03 8.17 7.29
C PRO A 394 -5.92 9.03 8.56
N ALA A 395 -4.71 9.45 8.96
CA ALA A 395 -4.51 10.37 10.07
C ALA A 395 -4.63 11.85 9.66
N ILE A 396 -4.46 12.15 8.37
CA ILE A 396 -4.45 13.54 7.86
C ILE A 396 -5.67 14.35 8.26
N PRO A 397 -6.91 13.81 8.24
CA PRO A 397 -8.08 14.55 8.72
C PRO A 397 -7.93 15.08 10.15
N LEU A 398 -7.44 14.24 11.06
CA LEU A 398 -7.21 14.64 12.45
C LEU A 398 -6.04 15.63 12.57
N MET A 399 -4.97 15.41 11.78
CA MET A 399 -3.83 16.34 11.73
C MET A 399 -4.24 17.72 11.20
N CYS A 400 -5.18 17.80 10.25
CA CYS A 400 -5.73 19.07 9.77
C CYS A 400 -6.45 19.84 10.89
N LEU A 401 -7.15 19.15 11.79
CA LEU A 401 -7.82 19.78 12.94
C LEU A 401 -6.81 20.42 13.89
N PHE A 402 -5.77 19.69 14.27
CA PHE A 402 -4.71 20.20 15.13
C PHE A 402 -3.87 21.28 14.43
N GLY A 403 -3.55 21.11 13.15
CA GLY A 403 -2.83 22.11 12.36
C GLY A 403 -3.60 23.44 12.23
N ALA A 404 -4.91 23.35 11.97
CA ALA A 404 -5.79 24.53 11.93
C ALA A 404 -5.89 25.21 13.31
N HIS A 405 -5.95 24.42 14.39
CA HIS A 405 -5.94 24.94 15.76
C HIS A 405 -4.66 25.74 16.05
N ALA A 406 -3.48 25.20 15.69
CA ALA A 406 -2.20 25.88 15.83
C ALA A 406 -2.14 27.18 15.03
N ALA A 407 -2.53 27.13 13.76
CA ALA A 407 -2.52 28.29 12.86
C ALA A 407 -3.39 29.44 13.39
N LEU A 408 -4.60 29.12 13.85
CA LEU A 408 -5.50 30.14 14.43
C LEU A 408 -5.02 30.65 15.78
N HIS A 409 -4.36 29.83 16.59
CA HIS A 409 -3.78 30.25 17.86
C HIS A 409 -2.60 31.22 17.64
N LEU A 410 -1.69 30.89 16.70
CA LEU A 410 -0.60 31.78 16.27
C LEU A 410 -1.13 33.11 15.75
N TRP A 411 -2.11 33.07 14.86
CA TRP A 411 -2.77 34.27 14.35
C TRP A 411 -3.40 35.11 15.45
N GLY A 412 -4.10 34.47 16.40
CA GLY A 412 -4.74 35.13 17.54
C GLY A 412 -3.72 35.78 18.48
N ALA A 413 -2.60 35.12 18.75
CA ALA A 413 -1.51 35.66 19.57
C ALA A 413 -0.87 36.88 18.92
N ALA A 414 -0.58 36.82 17.62
CA ALA A 414 -0.01 37.95 16.87
C ALA A 414 -0.97 39.16 16.83
N LYS A 415 -2.25 38.92 16.49
CA LYS A 415 -3.26 39.98 16.44
C LYS A 415 -3.54 40.60 17.80
N GLY A 416 -3.52 39.79 18.87
CA GLY A 416 -3.72 40.24 20.26
C GLY A 416 -2.49 40.93 20.86
N ARG A 417 -1.43 41.17 20.07
CA ARG A 417 -0.16 41.78 20.52
C ARG A 417 0.50 41.07 21.71
N ARG A 418 0.28 39.75 21.86
CA ARG A 418 0.93 38.91 22.87
C ARG A 418 2.33 38.53 22.36
N TRP A 419 3.21 39.53 22.24
CA TRP A 419 4.51 39.43 21.54
C TRP A 419 5.38 38.28 22.06
N ARG A 420 5.49 38.12 23.40
CA ARG A 420 6.28 37.02 23.98
C ARG A 420 5.78 35.64 23.54
N GLU A 421 4.47 35.43 23.61
CA GLU A 421 3.87 34.17 23.20
C GLU A 421 4.03 33.95 21.68
N SER A 422 3.76 34.97 20.88
CA SER A 422 3.92 34.90 19.42
C SER A 422 5.35 34.56 19.02
N THR A 423 6.35 35.17 19.65
CA THR A 423 7.77 34.91 19.36
C THR A 423 8.15 33.48 19.75
N LEU A 424 7.74 33.01 20.93
CA LEU A 424 8.03 31.64 21.37
C LEU A 424 7.39 30.60 20.46
N LEU A 425 6.13 30.79 20.07
CA LEU A 425 5.43 29.88 19.15
C LEU A 425 6.03 29.92 17.75
N ALA A 426 6.44 31.10 17.25
CA ALA A 426 7.13 31.22 15.97
C ALA A 426 8.50 30.52 16.00
N ALA A 427 9.27 30.67 17.08
CA ALA A 427 10.53 29.98 17.28
C ALA A 427 10.34 28.45 17.35
N ALA A 428 9.33 27.98 18.09
CA ALA A 428 8.99 26.56 18.14
C ALA A 428 8.58 26.02 16.76
N MET A 429 7.79 26.78 15.99
CA MET A 429 7.41 26.42 14.63
C MET A 429 8.63 26.34 13.72
N ALA A 430 9.54 27.31 13.76
CA ALA A 430 10.78 27.31 12.97
C ALA A 430 11.66 26.10 13.34
N ALA A 431 11.78 25.77 14.62
CA ALA A 431 12.50 24.58 15.08
C ALA A 431 11.85 23.28 14.56
N LEU A 432 10.52 23.16 14.62
CA LEU A 432 9.79 22.01 14.08
C LEU A 432 10.00 21.89 12.57
N PHE A 433 9.90 23.00 11.82
CA PHE A 433 10.18 22.98 10.39
C PHE A 433 11.60 22.53 10.07
N PHE A 434 12.58 23.04 10.81
CA PHE A 434 13.97 22.64 10.63
C PHE A 434 14.20 21.16 10.95
N LEU A 435 13.70 20.68 12.11
CA LEU A 435 13.90 19.31 12.56
C LEU A 435 13.22 18.28 11.67
N LEU A 436 11.97 18.54 11.26
CA LEU A 436 11.18 17.58 10.50
C LEU A 436 11.49 17.60 8.99
N ASN A 437 12.06 18.69 8.48
CA ASN A 437 12.30 18.86 7.06
C ASN A 437 13.79 18.88 6.68
N ASN A 438 14.67 18.43 7.59
CA ASN A 438 16.10 18.35 7.32
C ASN A 438 16.39 17.18 6.36
N ARG A 439 16.59 17.52 5.08
CA ARG A 439 16.83 16.55 4.00
C ARG A 439 18.15 15.78 4.11
N SER A 440 19.11 16.26 4.92
CA SER A 440 20.40 15.57 5.09
C SER A 440 20.28 14.23 5.79
N LEU A 441 19.20 14.02 6.56
CA LEU A 441 18.87 12.75 7.23
C LEU A 441 18.03 11.80 6.35
N LEU A 442 17.49 12.31 5.25
CA LEU A 442 16.75 11.55 4.26
C LEU A 442 17.77 11.12 3.20
N GLU A 443 18.25 9.87 3.28
CA GLU A 443 18.97 9.26 2.17
C GLU A 443 18.11 9.47 0.90
N ARG A 444 18.74 9.94 -0.18
CA ARG A 444 18.06 10.17 -1.46
C ARG A 444 17.53 8.82 -1.95
N ARG A 445 16.27 8.53 -1.72
CA ARG A 445 15.61 7.41 -2.37
C ARG A 445 15.53 7.75 -3.85
N GLN A 446 15.85 6.79 -4.65
CA GLN A 446 15.77 6.86 -6.10
C GLN A 446 14.30 6.62 -6.50
N GLU A 447 13.48 7.68 -6.42
CA GLU A 447 12.04 7.62 -6.74
C GLU A 447 11.80 7.63 -8.25
N GLN A 448 12.79 8.11 -9.01
CA GLN A 448 12.67 8.29 -10.45
C GLN A 448 12.83 6.96 -11.21
N GLU A 449 13.68 6.03 -10.73
CA GLU A 449 13.82 4.73 -11.38
C GLU A 449 12.54 3.91 -11.31
N VAL A 450 11.81 3.96 -10.17
CA VAL A 450 10.52 3.26 -10.02
C VAL A 450 9.48 3.84 -10.98
N PHE A 451 9.43 5.17 -11.11
CA PHE A 451 8.51 5.85 -12.02
C PHE A 451 8.77 5.46 -13.48
N HIS A 452 10.01 5.61 -13.94
CA HIS A 452 10.36 5.30 -15.32
C HIS A 452 10.25 3.81 -15.62
N ASN A 453 10.55 2.93 -14.64
CA ASN A 453 10.33 1.49 -14.80
C ASN A 453 8.85 1.16 -14.94
N SER A 454 7.97 1.75 -14.12
CA SER A 454 6.52 1.54 -14.21
C SER A 454 5.95 2.05 -15.52
N LEU A 455 6.40 3.22 -15.97
CA LEU A 455 5.99 3.80 -17.26
C LEU A 455 6.46 2.93 -18.43
N GLY A 456 7.69 2.41 -18.36
CA GLY A 456 8.21 1.45 -19.34
C GLY A 456 7.40 0.17 -19.41
N LEU A 457 6.96 -0.38 -18.28
CA LEU A 457 6.10 -1.56 -18.24
C LEU A 457 4.74 -1.30 -18.90
N ILE A 458 4.13 -0.14 -18.66
CA ILE A 458 2.88 0.26 -19.30
C ILE A 458 3.05 0.33 -20.82
N TYR A 459 4.08 1.01 -21.30
CA TYR A 459 4.36 1.10 -22.76
C TYR A 459 4.66 -0.28 -23.36
N GLN A 460 5.29 -1.19 -22.61
CA GLN A 460 5.51 -2.57 -23.04
C GLN A 460 4.19 -3.34 -23.20
N GLU A 461 3.24 -3.18 -22.26
CA GLU A 461 1.89 -3.77 -22.33
C GLU A 461 1.08 -3.18 -23.49
N GLU A 462 1.25 -1.90 -23.79
CA GLU A 462 0.63 -1.23 -24.97
C GLU A 462 1.29 -1.62 -26.31
N GLY A 463 2.34 -2.43 -26.31
CA GLY A 463 3.09 -2.80 -27.50
C GLY A 463 4.06 -1.72 -28.00
N ARG A 464 4.21 -0.62 -27.31
CA ARG A 464 5.06 0.54 -27.63
C ARG A 464 6.50 0.30 -27.16
N GLN A 465 7.18 -0.68 -27.81
CA GLN A 465 8.47 -1.18 -27.32
C GLN A 465 9.57 -0.10 -27.33
N ASP A 466 9.58 0.84 -28.29
CA ASP A 466 10.60 1.89 -28.34
C ASP A 466 10.45 2.90 -27.21
N ASP A 467 9.21 3.26 -26.84
CA ASP A 467 8.93 4.10 -25.68
C ASP A 467 9.32 3.37 -24.39
N ALA A 468 8.98 2.08 -24.27
CA ALA A 468 9.37 1.26 -23.13
C ALA A 468 10.90 1.21 -22.95
N ILE A 469 11.65 0.97 -24.04
CA ILE A 469 13.12 0.96 -24.02
C ILE A 469 13.68 2.32 -23.55
N LYS A 470 13.12 3.42 -24.01
CA LYS A 470 13.53 4.77 -23.60
C LYS A 470 13.34 4.97 -22.09
N GLU A 471 12.17 4.57 -21.58
CA GLU A 471 11.85 4.71 -20.16
C GLU A 471 12.73 3.79 -19.30
N PHE A 472 12.95 2.53 -19.67
CA PHE A 472 13.83 1.63 -18.94
C PHE A 472 15.30 2.11 -18.94
N LYS A 473 15.80 2.67 -20.06
CA LYS A 473 17.14 3.29 -20.09
C LYS A 473 17.21 4.50 -19.17
N THR A 474 16.15 5.30 -19.11
CA THR A 474 16.07 6.42 -18.17
C THR A 474 16.08 5.91 -16.73
N ALA A 475 15.30 4.87 -16.41
CA ALA A 475 15.31 4.25 -15.09
C ALA A 475 16.71 3.77 -14.69
N LEU A 476 17.46 3.10 -15.59
CA LEU A 476 18.84 2.65 -15.36
C LEU A 476 19.82 3.80 -15.10
N SER A 477 19.57 5.00 -15.63
CA SER A 477 20.42 6.18 -15.36
C SER A 477 20.33 6.66 -13.91
N PHE A 478 19.25 6.33 -13.21
CA PHE A 478 19.09 6.62 -11.78
C PHE A 478 19.63 5.50 -10.90
N SER A 479 19.32 4.24 -11.25
CA SER A 479 19.79 3.08 -10.50
C SER A 479 19.86 1.83 -11.40
N PRO A 480 21.00 1.13 -11.46
CA PRO A 480 21.08 -0.16 -12.09
C PRO A 480 20.41 -1.21 -11.18
N MET A 481 19.29 -1.77 -11.63
CA MET A 481 18.55 -2.82 -10.93
C MET A 481 18.35 -4.03 -11.86
N PRO A 482 18.47 -5.28 -11.34
CA PRO A 482 18.32 -6.48 -12.17
C PRO A 482 16.96 -6.55 -12.86
N GLN A 483 15.90 -6.06 -12.17
CA GLN A 483 14.56 -6.04 -12.74
C GLN A 483 14.45 -5.14 -13.98
N ILE A 484 15.10 -3.96 -13.95
CA ILE A 484 15.06 -3.01 -15.07
C ILE A 484 15.84 -3.58 -16.26
N PHE A 485 16.98 -4.22 -16.02
CA PHE A 485 17.70 -4.94 -17.07
C PHE A 485 16.84 -6.05 -17.69
N SER A 486 16.13 -6.82 -16.89
CA SER A 486 15.22 -7.86 -17.40
C SER A 486 14.08 -7.27 -18.23
N ASN A 487 13.47 -6.18 -17.79
CA ASN A 487 12.38 -5.51 -18.51
C ASN A 487 12.86 -4.94 -19.84
N LEU A 488 14.06 -4.35 -19.85
CA LEU A 488 14.71 -3.86 -21.07
C LEU A 488 15.01 -5.02 -22.03
N GLY A 489 15.52 -6.15 -21.51
CA GLY A 489 15.69 -7.38 -22.27
C GLY A 489 14.38 -7.91 -22.86
N ASN A 490 13.28 -7.87 -22.10
CA ASN A 490 11.95 -8.25 -22.58
C ASN A 490 11.50 -7.37 -23.77
N SER A 491 11.72 -6.03 -23.70
CA SER A 491 11.34 -5.13 -24.80
C SER A 491 12.15 -5.42 -26.08
N TYR A 492 13.46 -5.70 -25.98
CA TYR A 492 14.25 -6.12 -27.14
C TYR A 492 13.84 -7.49 -27.65
N TYR A 493 13.50 -8.42 -26.76
CA TYR A 493 12.97 -9.73 -27.12
C TYR A 493 11.67 -9.61 -27.93
N MET A 494 10.73 -8.76 -27.49
CA MET A 494 9.48 -8.48 -28.21
C MET A 494 9.72 -7.84 -29.58
N LYS A 495 10.81 -7.10 -29.74
CA LYS A 495 11.27 -6.58 -31.03
C LYS A 495 12.03 -7.62 -31.86
N GLN A 496 12.16 -8.85 -31.39
CA GLN A 496 12.93 -9.94 -32.00
C GLN A 496 14.45 -9.67 -32.08
N ASP A 497 14.95 -8.67 -31.39
CA ASP A 497 16.39 -8.45 -31.22
C ASP A 497 16.89 -9.31 -30.04
N PHE A 498 16.99 -10.61 -30.31
CA PHE A 498 17.36 -11.61 -29.32
C PHE A 498 18.80 -11.47 -28.85
N SER A 499 19.67 -10.89 -29.67
CA SER A 499 21.09 -10.65 -29.32
C SER A 499 21.18 -9.58 -28.23
N THR A 500 20.56 -8.43 -28.43
CA THR A 500 20.53 -7.35 -27.44
C THR A 500 19.78 -7.79 -26.18
N ALA A 501 18.66 -8.53 -26.34
CA ALA A 501 17.93 -9.10 -25.21
C ALA A 501 18.81 -9.99 -24.33
N LEU A 502 19.60 -10.89 -24.96
CA LEU A 502 20.54 -11.79 -24.28
C LEU A 502 21.55 -11.02 -23.42
N ASP A 503 22.09 -9.92 -23.94
CA ASP A 503 23.08 -9.10 -23.22
C ASP A 503 22.46 -8.47 -21.97
N TYR A 504 21.23 -7.98 -22.08
CA TYR A 504 20.53 -7.40 -20.92
C TYR A 504 20.11 -8.47 -19.90
N TYR A 505 19.69 -9.66 -20.32
CA TYR A 505 19.39 -10.76 -19.40
C TYR A 505 20.64 -11.26 -18.66
N LYS A 506 21.81 -11.32 -19.34
CA LYS A 506 23.09 -11.63 -18.69
C LYS A 506 23.46 -10.60 -17.62
N LYS A 507 23.23 -9.30 -17.88
CA LYS A 507 23.43 -8.23 -16.87
C LYS A 507 22.50 -8.40 -15.68
N ALA A 508 21.24 -8.74 -15.91
CA ALA A 508 20.27 -9.02 -14.84
C ALA A 508 20.71 -10.24 -14.00
N ALA A 509 21.10 -11.32 -14.64
CA ALA A 509 21.58 -12.53 -13.98
C ALA A 509 22.86 -12.33 -13.16
N ALA A 510 23.78 -11.48 -13.64
CA ALA A 510 25.00 -11.13 -12.90
C ALA A 510 24.70 -10.39 -11.59
N MET A 511 23.64 -9.59 -11.56
CA MET A 511 23.22 -8.83 -10.37
C MET A 511 22.33 -9.64 -9.42
N ASP A 512 21.53 -10.57 -9.95
CA ASP A 512 20.63 -11.44 -9.18
C ASP A 512 20.75 -12.90 -9.66
N PRO A 513 21.86 -13.59 -9.31
CA PRO A 513 22.13 -14.96 -9.76
C PRO A 513 21.16 -15.99 -9.14
N GLN A 514 20.47 -15.63 -8.07
CA GLN A 514 19.52 -16.51 -7.39
C GLN A 514 18.15 -16.57 -8.09
N ASN A 515 17.86 -15.65 -9.00
CA ASN A 515 16.59 -15.64 -9.71
C ASN A 515 16.63 -16.59 -10.94
N PRO A 516 15.95 -17.74 -10.89
CA PRO A 516 16.00 -18.73 -11.95
C PRO A 516 15.38 -18.23 -13.26
N ALA A 517 14.47 -17.24 -13.21
CA ALA A 517 13.86 -16.68 -14.41
C ALA A 517 14.86 -16.04 -15.36
N HIS A 518 16.01 -15.58 -14.85
CA HIS A 518 17.09 -15.07 -15.72
C HIS A 518 17.69 -16.19 -16.57
N GLN A 519 17.86 -17.39 -15.99
CA GLN A 519 18.38 -18.55 -16.72
C GLN A 519 17.44 -18.96 -17.85
N TYR A 520 16.13 -19.00 -17.58
CA TYR A 520 15.14 -19.27 -18.62
C TYR A 520 15.21 -18.25 -19.77
N ARG A 521 15.26 -16.95 -19.46
CA ARG A 521 15.33 -15.87 -20.48
C ARG A 521 16.62 -15.94 -21.31
N ILE A 522 17.75 -16.22 -20.67
CA ILE A 522 19.05 -16.43 -21.37
C ILE A 522 18.94 -17.64 -22.26
N GLY A 523 18.50 -18.78 -21.74
CA GLY A 523 18.34 -20.02 -22.51
C GLY A 523 17.42 -19.83 -23.72
N LYS A 524 16.27 -19.14 -23.52
CA LYS A 524 15.32 -18.85 -24.59
C LYS A 524 15.91 -17.93 -25.68
N SER A 525 16.68 -16.91 -25.29
CA SER A 525 17.34 -16.03 -26.26
C SER A 525 18.42 -16.78 -27.06
N CYS A 526 19.23 -17.60 -26.39
CA CYS A 526 20.22 -18.46 -27.07
C CYS A 526 19.54 -19.44 -28.02
N TYR A 527 18.42 -20.07 -27.61
CA TYR A 527 17.63 -20.97 -28.43
C TYR A 527 17.16 -20.29 -29.73
N LEU A 528 16.60 -19.09 -29.62
CA LEU A 528 16.12 -18.33 -30.78
C LEU A 528 17.24 -17.79 -31.69
N LEU A 529 18.44 -17.65 -31.15
CA LEU A 529 19.66 -17.32 -31.90
C LEU A 529 20.33 -18.56 -32.52
N ASN A 530 19.74 -19.75 -32.43
CA ASN A 530 20.31 -21.04 -32.85
C ASN A 530 21.64 -21.40 -32.13
N ARG A 531 21.88 -20.81 -30.94
CA ARG A 531 23.04 -21.11 -30.09
C ARG A 531 22.69 -22.21 -29.10
N TRP A 532 22.39 -23.40 -29.62
CA TRP A 532 21.75 -24.49 -28.89
C TRP A 532 22.62 -25.06 -27.77
N ASP A 533 23.94 -25.16 -27.99
CA ASP A 533 24.88 -25.64 -26.98
C ASP A 533 24.97 -24.72 -25.77
N GLU A 534 24.78 -23.41 -25.99
CA GLU A 534 24.71 -22.43 -24.91
C GLU A 534 23.33 -22.41 -24.23
N ALA A 535 22.25 -22.67 -24.98
CA ALA A 535 20.89 -22.67 -24.43
C ALA A 535 20.67 -23.80 -23.42
N LEU A 536 21.20 -24.99 -23.71
CA LEU A 536 20.94 -26.22 -22.95
C LEU A 536 21.26 -26.09 -21.44
N PRO A 537 22.47 -25.66 -21.01
CA PRO A 537 22.79 -25.56 -19.58
C PRO A 537 21.93 -24.54 -18.85
N HIS A 538 21.46 -23.48 -19.50
CA HIS A 538 20.57 -22.48 -18.89
C HIS A 538 19.17 -23.04 -18.65
N PHE A 539 18.62 -23.83 -19.57
CA PHE A 539 17.34 -24.52 -19.34
C PHE A 539 17.47 -25.60 -18.25
N GLU A 540 18.59 -26.37 -18.24
CA GLU A 540 18.87 -27.37 -17.20
C GLU A 540 18.89 -26.71 -15.80
N ASP A 541 19.61 -25.59 -15.63
CA ASP A 541 19.66 -24.85 -14.35
C ASP A 541 18.27 -24.31 -13.95
N PHE A 542 17.53 -23.72 -14.90
CA PHE A 542 16.18 -23.25 -14.64
C PHE A 542 15.25 -24.38 -14.18
N LEU A 543 15.17 -25.48 -14.92
CA LEU A 543 14.26 -26.60 -14.65
C LEU A 543 14.63 -27.36 -13.37
N LYS A 544 15.91 -27.39 -13.00
CA LYS A 544 16.35 -27.93 -11.71
C LYS A 544 15.80 -27.13 -10.52
N ARG A 545 15.69 -25.80 -10.65
CA ARG A 545 15.21 -24.92 -9.59
C ARG A 545 13.69 -24.74 -9.62
N GLU A 546 13.09 -24.67 -10.80
CA GLU A 546 11.67 -24.34 -11.02
C GLU A 546 10.99 -25.28 -12.03
N PRO A 547 10.84 -26.58 -11.70
CA PRO A 547 10.39 -27.58 -12.67
C PRO A 547 8.93 -27.42 -13.14
N ARG A 548 8.11 -26.60 -12.44
CA ARG A 548 6.67 -26.43 -12.74
C ARG A 548 6.29 -25.01 -13.14
N GLN A 549 7.20 -24.07 -13.07
CA GLN A 549 6.87 -22.64 -13.25
C GLN A 549 6.53 -22.30 -14.70
N ILE A 550 7.30 -22.84 -15.66
CA ILE A 550 7.13 -22.64 -17.10
C ILE A 550 7.13 -24.01 -17.76
N PRO A 551 5.97 -24.66 -17.95
CA PRO A 551 5.91 -25.97 -18.59
C PRO A 551 6.58 -26.03 -19.96
N GLU A 552 6.48 -24.97 -20.75
CA GLU A 552 7.05 -24.83 -22.08
C GLU A 552 8.57 -25.04 -22.11
N ALA A 553 9.27 -24.73 -21.01
CA ALA A 553 10.71 -24.99 -20.88
C ALA A 553 11.05 -26.49 -21.02
N TRP A 554 10.16 -27.39 -20.56
CA TRP A 554 10.32 -28.83 -20.76
C TRP A 554 10.20 -29.24 -22.22
N LYS A 555 9.33 -28.60 -22.99
CA LYS A 555 9.18 -28.83 -24.43
C LYS A 555 10.41 -28.32 -25.18
N GLU A 556 10.94 -27.17 -24.80
CA GLU A 556 12.15 -26.58 -25.40
C GLU A 556 13.41 -27.41 -25.12
N ILE A 557 13.60 -27.85 -23.87
CA ILE A 557 14.75 -28.68 -23.53
C ILE A 557 14.65 -30.09 -24.17
N ALA A 558 13.44 -30.65 -24.32
CA ALA A 558 13.23 -31.90 -25.03
C ALA A 558 13.69 -31.78 -26.47
N TRP A 559 13.37 -30.69 -27.15
CA TRP A 559 13.84 -30.43 -28.50
C TRP A 559 15.38 -30.32 -28.55
N LEU A 560 15.99 -29.57 -27.63
CA LEU A 560 17.45 -29.41 -27.53
C LEU A 560 18.16 -30.76 -27.29
N TYR A 561 17.63 -31.58 -26.38
CA TYR A 561 18.17 -32.93 -26.16
C TYR A 561 18.09 -33.81 -27.41
N ASN A 562 16.99 -33.72 -28.16
CA ASN A 562 16.84 -34.46 -29.39
C ASN A 562 17.85 -34.02 -30.45
N GLN A 563 18.08 -32.71 -30.62
CA GLN A 563 19.11 -32.17 -31.52
C GLN A 563 20.52 -32.60 -31.09
N ALA A 564 20.77 -32.70 -29.79
CA ALA A 564 22.04 -33.19 -29.24
C ALA A 564 22.17 -34.74 -29.26
N GLY A 565 21.24 -35.46 -29.90
CA GLY A 565 21.24 -36.93 -29.97
C GLY A 565 20.89 -37.65 -28.67
N ARG A 566 20.48 -36.92 -27.63
CA ARG A 566 20.15 -37.44 -26.28
C ARG A 566 18.68 -37.84 -26.21
N ARG A 567 18.25 -38.81 -27.05
CA ARG A 567 16.82 -39.18 -27.24
C ARG A 567 16.12 -39.59 -25.96
N ASP A 568 16.76 -40.30 -25.03
CA ASP A 568 16.13 -40.73 -23.77
C ASP A 568 15.79 -39.54 -22.88
N LYS A 569 16.71 -38.59 -22.77
CA LYS A 569 16.43 -37.32 -22.03
C LYS A 569 15.35 -36.48 -22.69
N ALA A 570 15.33 -36.45 -24.04
CA ALA A 570 14.26 -35.76 -24.78
C ALA A 570 12.90 -36.36 -24.50
N ARG A 571 12.81 -37.70 -24.46
CA ARG A 571 11.57 -38.44 -24.13
C ARG A 571 11.11 -38.16 -22.72
N GLU A 572 12.03 -38.23 -21.75
CA GLU A 572 11.71 -37.90 -20.34
C GLU A 572 11.17 -36.46 -20.18
N ALA A 573 11.88 -35.49 -20.73
CA ALA A 573 11.47 -34.09 -20.69
C ALA A 573 10.09 -33.88 -21.33
N MET A 574 9.80 -34.53 -22.47
CA MET A 574 8.48 -34.45 -23.11
C MET A 574 7.37 -35.10 -22.28
N LYS A 575 7.66 -36.22 -21.60
CA LYS A 575 6.72 -36.84 -20.66
C LYS A 575 6.38 -35.92 -19.48
N VAL A 576 7.38 -35.22 -18.91
CA VAL A 576 7.17 -34.22 -17.85
C VAL A 576 6.32 -33.08 -18.38
N TYR A 577 6.63 -32.55 -19.57
CA TYR A 577 5.79 -31.52 -20.20
C TYR A 577 4.32 -31.95 -20.30
N LEU A 578 4.06 -33.16 -20.86
CA LEU A 578 2.70 -33.68 -21.01
C LEU A 578 2.00 -33.98 -19.69
N THR A 579 2.73 -34.24 -18.61
CA THR A 579 2.14 -34.32 -17.26
C THR A 579 1.63 -32.94 -16.80
N LEU A 580 2.31 -31.87 -17.18
CA LEU A 580 1.93 -30.49 -16.84
C LEU A 580 0.92 -29.89 -17.83
N ARG A 581 0.92 -30.38 -19.09
CA ARG A 581 0.05 -29.93 -20.19
C ARG A 581 -0.60 -31.16 -20.90
N PRO A 582 -1.52 -31.88 -20.24
CA PRO A 582 -2.05 -33.14 -20.77
C PRO A 582 -2.86 -33.00 -22.07
N ASN A 583 -3.30 -31.79 -22.42
CA ASN A 583 -4.14 -31.55 -23.60
C ASN A 583 -3.38 -31.10 -24.85
N ASP A 584 -2.05 -31.00 -24.83
CA ASP A 584 -1.25 -30.68 -26.01
C ASP A 584 -1.13 -31.91 -26.95
N ALA A 585 -1.99 -31.93 -27.96
CA ALA A 585 -2.05 -33.04 -28.94
C ALA A 585 -0.77 -33.12 -29.79
N ASP A 586 -0.22 -31.98 -30.17
CA ASP A 586 1.01 -31.91 -31.00
C ASP A 586 2.20 -32.49 -30.25
N ALA A 587 2.35 -32.16 -28.98
CA ALA A 587 3.40 -32.70 -28.13
C ALA A 587 3.29 -34.23 -27.93
N ARG A 588 2.06 -34.76 -27.85
CA ARG A 588 1.83 -36.21 -27.81
C ARG A 588 2.21 -36.88 -29.10
N GLU A 589 1.91 -36.29 -30.25
CA GLU A 589 2.28 -36.80 -31.54
C GLU A 589 3.81 -36.82 -31.70
N VAL A 590 4.50 -35.73 -31.32
CA VAL A 590 5.96 -35.65 -31.31
C VAL A 590 6.58 -36.76 -30.42
N LEU A 591 6.00 -37.00 -29.24
CA LEU A 591 6.50 -38.07 -28.36
C LEU A 591 6.41 -39.45 -29.03
N LYS A 592 5.28 -39.75 -29.68
CA LYS A 592 5.05 -41.03 -30.36
C LYS A 592 5.92 -41.21 -31.62
N THR A 593 5.92 -40.22 -32.51
CA THR A 593 6.50 -40.34 -33.85
C THR A 593 8.00 -40.09 -33.87
N HIS A 594 8.50 -39.14 -33.09
CA HIS A 594 9.90 -38.71 -33.16
C HIS A 594 10.77 -39.18 -31.99
N LEU A 595 10.18 -39.44 -30.83
CA LEU A 595 10.91 -39.81 -29.62
C LEU A 595 10.70 -41.28 -29.21
N GLY A 596 9.83 -42.02 -29.92
CA GLY A 596 9.60 -43.45 -29.68
C GLY A 596 8.99 -43.74 -28.30
N GLY A 597 8.07 -42.88 -27.82
CA GLY A 597 7.29 -43.09 -26.60
C GLY A 597 5.91 -43.65 -26.91
N GLU A 598 5.41 -44.56 -26.05
CA GLU A 598 4.02 -45.01 -26.08
C GLU A 598 3.07 -43.94 -25.49
#